data_7b4ea95c95306e05d108f6e8783fd0dc
#
_entry.id   7b4ea95c95306e05d108f6e8783fd0dc
#
_cell.length_a   1.000
_cell.length_b   1.000
_cell.length_c   1.000
_cell.angle_alpha   90.00
_cell.angle_beta   90.00
_cell.angle_gamma   90.00
#
_symmetry.space_group_name_H-M   'P 1'
#
loop_
_entity.id
_entity.type
_entity.pdbx_description
1 polymer ?
#
loop_
_entity_poly.entity_id
_entity_poly.type
_entity_poly.pdbx_seq_one_letter_code
_entity_poly.pdbx_strand_id
1 'polypeptide(L)'
;MSQAQDPADLQAEIARLKDENEKLRASNRRWIRIAGTDSLAKLPNKVFFSTALLPQAISTANADGWPLGCIMIAPDRLGEYNQKFGRTGGDEIVKGVSEFLSENVEEEEKLVHIDGANFVLILPEGDLSKAKRRGLTLRARVLNRQFECGGTQISLTLSLGVVSRLPLLREPRLW
;
A
#
# COMPACT_ATOMS: atom_id res chain seq x y z
N MET A 1 -51.14 -19.68 6.02
CA MET A 1 -50.76 -19.63 7.45
C MET A 1 -49.24 -19.64 7.49
N SER A 2 -48.66 -18.48 7.71
CA SER A 2 -47.19 -18.35 7.83
C SER A 2 -46.80 -18.92 9.18
N GLN A 3 -45.99 -19.99 9.20
CA GLN A 3 -45.37 -20.47 10.44
C GLN A 3 -44.39 -19.42 10.92
N ALA A 4 -44.70 -18.80 12.05
CA ALA A 4 -43.72 -17.93 12.74
C ALA A 4 -42.57 -18.85 13.17
N GLN A 5 -41.36 -18.58 12.66
CA GLN A 5 -40.12 -19.27 13.10
C GLN A 5 -39.91 -18.99 14.59
N ASP A 6 -39.54 -20.04 15.34
CA ASP A 6 -39.28 -19.96 16.76
C ASP A 6 -38.10 -18.98 16.99
N PRO A 7 -38.23 -17.99 17.89
CA PRO A 7 -37.13 -17.08 18.25
C PRO A 7 -35.82 -17.79 18.64
N ALA A 8 -35.90 -18.99 19.23
CA ALA A 8 -34.74 -19.80 19.57
C ALA A 8 -34.01 -20.32 18.33
N ASP A 9 -34.74 -20.78 17.31
CA ASP A 9 -34.17 -21.24 16.04
C ASP A 9 -33.49 -20.10 15.28
N LEU A 10 -34.09 -18.90 15.31
CA LEU A 10 -33.48 -17.70 14.71
C LEU A 10 -32.20 -17.29 15.42
N GLN A 11 -32.14 -17.37 16.74
CA GLN A 11 -30.94 -17.08 17.50
C GLN A 11 -29.83 -18.09 17.22
N ALA A 12 -30.13 -19.38 17.13
CA ALA A 12 -29.18 -20.42 16.78
C ALA A 12 -28.63 -20.22 15.36
N GLU A 13 -29.49 -19.86 14.40
CA GLU A 13 -29.06 -19.58 13.02
C GLU A 13 -28.19 -18.32 12.93
N ILE A 14 -28.53 -17.27 13.65
CA ILE A 14 -27.71 -16.05 13.76
C ILE A 14 -26.31 -16.38 14.31
N ALA A 15 -26.23 -17.21 15.36
CA ALA A 15 -24.95 -17.62 15.93
C ALA A 15 -24.12 -18.45 14.92
N ARG A 16 -24.75 -19.38 14.22
CA ARG A 16 -24.12 -20.18 13.16
C ARG A 16 -23.57 -19.30 12.03
N LEU A 17 -24.39 -18.37 11.51
CA LEU A 17 -24.00 -17.47 10.43
C LEU A 17 -22.89 -16.50 10.84
N LYS A 18 -22.85 -16.05 12.11
CA LYS A 18 -21.75 -15.25 12.64
C LYS A 18 -20.44 -16.02 12.65
N ASP A 19 -20.43 -17.26 13.16
CA ASP A 19 -19.25 -18.14 13.18
C ASP A 19 -18.74 -18.43 11.76
N GLU A 20 -19.64 -18.77 10.84
CA GLU A 20 -19.32 -19.00 9.44
C GLU A 20 -18.73 -17.73 8.77
N ASN A 21 -19.31 -16.58 9.02
CA ASN A 21 -18.83 -15.30 8.52
C ASN A 21 -17.41 -14.96 9.05
N GLU A 22 -17.15 -15.24 10.34
CA GLU A 22 -15.82 -15.07 10.91
C GLU A 22 -14.78 -16.00 10.27
N LYS A 23 -15.15 -17.27 10.04
CA LYS A 23 -14.28 -18.25 9.34
C LYS A 23 -14.00 -17.82 7.90
N LEU A 24 -15.02 -17.37 7.17
CA LEU A 24 -14.87 -16.87 5.80
C LEU A 24 -14.00 -15.60 5.75
N ARG A 25 -14.21 -14.68 6.67
CA ARG A 25 -13.37 -13.47 6.78
C ARG A 25 -11.91 -13.81 7.11
N ALA A 26 -11.66 -14.76 8.00
CA ALA A 26 -10.31 -15.21 8.33
C ALA A 26 -9.63 -15.87 7.13
N SER A 27 -10.35 -16.75 6.42
CA SER A 27 -9.89 -17.39 5.20
C SER A 27 -9.58 -16.35 4.11
N ASN A 28 -10.48 -15.39 3.89
CA ASN A 28 -10.31 -14.33 2.91
C ASN A 28 -9.08 -13.45 3.22
N ARG A 29 -8.89 -13.07 4.49
CA ARG A 29 -7.67 -12.33 4.91
C ARG A 29 -6.40 -13.13 4.63
N ARG A 30 -6.42 -14.46 4.84
CA ARG A 30 -5.28 -15.33 4.53
C ARG A 30 -5.00 -15.37 3.02
N TRP A 31 -6.02 -15.52 2.19
CA TRP A 31 -5.88 -15.54 0.73
C TRP A 31 -5.41 -14.20 0.18
N ILE A 32 -5.95 -13.09 0.68
CA ILE A 32 -5.51 -11.73 0.33
C ILE A 32 -4.03 -11.55 0.67
N ARG A 33 -3.55 -12.09 1.80
CA ARG A 33 -2.14 -12.01 2.18
C ARG A 33 -1.24 -12.84 1.26
N ILE A 34 -1.65 -14.05 0.90
CA ILE A 34 -0.89 -14.94 0.02
C ILE A 34 -0.85 -14.39 -1.41
N ALA A 35 -1.99 -13.97 -1.95
CA ALA A 35 -2.10 -13.37 -3.28
C ALA A 35 -1.68 -11.88 -3.31
N GLY A 36 -1.47 -11.29 -2.15
CA GLY A 36 -1.26 -9.86 -1.97
C GLY A 36 0.19 -9.39 -2.09
N THR A 37 1.12 -10.29 -2.46
CA THR A 37 2.54 -9.95 -2.64
C THR A 37 2.89 -9.94 -4.12
N ASP A 38 3.61 -8.93 -4.55
CA ASP A 38 4.18 -8.85 -5.89
C ASP A 38 5.39 -9.78 -6.01
N SER A 39 5.45 -10.56 -7.07
CA SER A 39 6.50 -11.58 -7.26
C SER A 39 7.85 -10.97 -7.62
N LEU A 40 7.88 -9.80 -8.26
CA LEU A 40 9.09 -9.10 -8.68
C LEU A 40 9.65 -8.24 -7.54
N ALA A 41 8.83 -7.32 -7.03
CA ALA A 41 9.21 -6.35 -6.01
C ALA A 41 9.26 -6.94 -4.59
N LYS A 42 8.64 -8.10 -4.34
CA LYS A 42 8.50 -8.74 -3.01
C LYS A 42 7.78 -7.86 -1.97
N LEU A 43 7.01 -6.90 -2.43
CA LEU A 43 6.21 -5.97 -1.65
C LEU A 43 4.72 -6.32 -1.72
N PRO A 44 3.89 -5.79 -0.81
CA PRO A 44 2.45 -5.79 -1.00
C PRO A 44 2.08 -5.27 -2.38
N ASN A 45 1.14 -5.94 -3.06
CA ASN A 45 0.71 -5.56 -4.40
C ASN A 45 -0.54 -4.66 -4.37
N LYS A 46 -0.98 -4.21 -5.56
CA LYS A 46 -2.16 -3.36 -5.76
C LYS A 46 -3.44 -3.94 -5.15
N VAL A 47 -3.63 -5.27 -5.22
CA VAL A 47 -4.83 -5.92 -4.67
C VAL A 47 -4.83 -5.78 -3.15
N PHE A 48 -3.73 -6.11 -2.49
CA PHE A 48 -3.62 -5.98 -1.04
C PHE A 48 -3.71 -4.51 -0.58
N PHE A 49 -3.12 -3.60 -1.35
CA PHE A 49 -3.24 -2.15 -1.12
C PHE A 49 -4.71 -1.70 -1.10
N SER A 50 -5.47 -2.00 -2.17
CA SER A 50 -6.84 -1.51 -2.33
C SER A 50 -7.86 -2.20 -1.42
N THR A 51 -7.65 -3.48 -1.10
CA THR A 51 -8.63 -4.27 -0.33
C THR A 51 -8.35 -4.33 1.16
N ALA A 52 -7.13 -4.04 1.60
CA ALA A 52 -6.73 -4.16 3.01
C ALA A 52 -6.00 -2.92 3.54
N LEU A 53 -4.82 -2.58 2.98
CA LEU A 53 -3.95 -1.56 3.58
C LEU A 53 -4.56 -0.16 3.57
N LEU A 54 -5.05 0.30 2.42
CA LEU A 54 -5.61 1.64 2.30
C LEU A 54 -6.90 1.82 3.10
N PRO A 55 -7.90 0.90 3.04
CA PRO A 55 -9.08 0.98 3.89
C PRO A 55 -8.75 0.99 5.39
N GLN A 56 -7.80 0.16 5.83
CA GLN A 56 -7.35 0.13 7.21
C GLN A 56 -6.70 1.46 7.61
N ALA A 57 -5.76 1.98 6.81
CA ALA A 57 -5.09 3.24 7.09
C ALA A 57 -6.08 4.42 7.18
N ILE A 58 -7.08 4.46 6.28
CA ILE A 58 -8.16 5.45 6.32
C ILE A 58 -9.00 5.32 7.59
N SER A 59 -9.36 4.09 7.97
CA SER A 59 -10.16 3.83 9.17
C SER A 59 -9.43 4.27 10.44
N THR A 60 -8.15 3.92 10.57
CA THR A 60 -7.29 4.33 11.69
C THR A 60 -7.14 5.85 11.74
N ALA A 61 -6.80 6.49 10.63
CA ALA A 61 -6.65 7.95 10.54
C ALA A 61 -7.93 8.69 10.95
N ASN A 62 -9.11 8.19 10.58
CA ASN A 62 -10.39 8.76 10.99
C ASN A 62 -10.68 8.52 12.48
N ALA A 63 -10.33 7.35 13.02
CA ALA A 63 -10.56 7.03 14.43
C ALA A 63 -9.72 7.93 15.35
N ASP A 64 -8.45 8.14 14.94
CA ASP A 64 -7.47 8.87 15.75
C ASP A 64 -7.48 10.37 15.47
N GLY A 65 -8.17 10.82 14.42
CA GLY A 65 -8.24 12.24 14.04
C GLY A 65 -6.96 12.76 13.38
N TRP A 66 -6.13 11.88 12.79
CA TRP A 66 -4.86 12.23 12.15
C TRP A 66 -4.97 12.30 10.62
N PRO A 67 -4.18 13.16 9.96
CA PRO A 67 -4.08 13.15 8.50
C PRO A 67 -3.42 11.86 8.01
N LEU A 68 -3.72 11.47 6.77
CA LEU A 68 -3.11 10.34 6.10
C LEU A 68 -2.42 10.83 4.83
N GLY A 69 -1.10 10.71 4.79
CA GLY A 69 -0.29 11.02 3.62
C GLY A 69 -0.09 9.82 2.71
N CYS A 70 0.12 10.10 1.43
CA CYS A 70 0.46 9.10 0.44
C CYS A 70 1.43 9.70 -0.59
N ILE A 71 2.47 8.93 -0.94
CA ILE A 71 3.45 9.30 -1.97
C ILE A 71 3.44 8.23 -3.04
N MET A 72 3.11 8.61 -4.27
CA MET A 72 3.36 7.81 -5.46
C MET A 72 4.81 8.03 -5.88
N ILE A 73 5.54 6.96 -6.15
CA ILE A 73 6.97 6.97 -6.47
C ILE A 73 7.19 6.17 -7.75
N ALA A 74 7.90 6.73 -8.71
CA ALA A 74 8.28 6.05 -9.93
C ALA A 74 9.73 6.40 -10.31
N PRO A 75 10.57 5.44 -10.71
CA PRO A 75 11.87 5.73 -11.30
C PRO A 75 11.70 6.38 -12.68
N ASP A 76 12.50 7.42 -12.91
CA ASP A 76 12.48 8.15 -14.16
C ASP A 76 13.13 7.34 -15.28
N ARG A 77 12.63 7.53 -16.51
CA ARG A 77 13.22 7.00 -17.74
C ARG A 77 13.25 5.47 -17.86
N LEU A 78 12.44 4.72 -17.10
CA LEU A 78 12.40 3.25 -17.19
C LEU A 78 12.14 2.77 -18.62
N GLY A 79 11.32 3.49 -19.41
CA GLY A 79 11.06 3.15 -20.81
C GLY A 79 12.33 3.14 -21.68
N GLU A 80 13.25 4.09 -21.46
CA GLU A 80 14.53 4.15 -22.18
C GLU A 80 15.45 2.98 -21.80
N TYR A 81 15.49 2.62 -20.51
CA TYR A 81 16.24 1.46 -20.04
C TYR A 81 15.67 0.16 -20.60
N ASN A 82 14.34 0.02 -20.64
CA ASN A 82 13.69 -1.14 -21.28
C ASN A 82 14.02 -1.25 -22.77
N GLN A 83 14.09 -0.14 -23.50
CA GLN A 83 14.47 -0.13 -24.91
C GLN A 83 15.93 -0.55 -25.10
N LYS A 84 16.83 -0.11 -24.22
CA LYS A 84 18.26 -0.36 -24.33
C LYS A 84 18.67 -1.75 -23.83
N PHE A 85 18.12 -2.21 -22.72
CA PHE A 85 18.55 -3.42 -22.01
C PHE A 85 17.48 -4.53 -21.99
N GLY A 86 16.37 -4.31 -22.70
CA GLY A 86 15.24 -5.24 -22.71
C GLY A 86 14.46 -5.25 -21.40
N ARG A 87 13.43 -6.08 -21.34
CA ARG A 87 12.52 -6.18 -20.18
C ARG A 87 13.26 -6.66 -18.92
N THR A 88 14.23 -7.54 -19.07
CA THR A 88 15.04 -8.04 -17.95
C THR A 88 15.78 -6.91 -17.22
N GLY A 89 16.39 -5.99 -17.99
CA GLY A 89 17.05 -4.82 -17.40
C GLY A 89 16.08 -3.89 -16.66
N GLY A 90 14.88 -3.72 -17.19
CA GLY A 90 13.82 -2.97 -16.46
C GLY A 90 13.36 -3.67 -15.20
N ASP A 91 13.25 -5.00 -15.20
CA ASP A 91 12.91 -5.78 -14.01
C ASP A 91 14.01 -5.68 -12.93
N GLU A 92 15.28 -5.62 -13.32
CA GLU A 92 16.41 -5.36 -12.40
C GLU A 92 16.28 -3.99 -11.75
N ILE A 93 15.93 -2.95 -12.52
CA ILE A 93 15.67 -1.62 -11.98
C ILE A 93 14.51 -1.64 -10.98
N VAL A 94 13.39 -2.29 -11.31
CA VAL A 94 12.23 -2.38 -10.40
C VAL A 94 12.61 -3.08 -9.10
N LYS A 95 13.39 -4.17 -9.15
CA LYS A 95 13.92 -4.85 -7.96
C LYS A 95 14.81 -3.93 -7.14
N GLY A 96 15.81 -3.30 -7.77
CA GLY A 96 16.73 -2.41 -7.08
C GLY A 96 16.03 -1.22 -6.42
N VAL A 97 15.02 -0.63 -7.09
CA VAL A 97 14.20 0.45 -6.51
C VAL A 97 13.35 -0.08 -5.35
N SER A 98 12.79 -1.29 -5.46
CA SER A 98 12.05 -1.92 -4.37
C SER A 98 12.92 -2.12 -3.13
N GLU A 99 14.13 -2.62 -3.30
CA GLU A 99 15.13 -2.81 -2.23
C GLU A 99 15.52 -1.47 -1.61
N PHE A 100 15.88 -0.48 -2.43
CA PHE A 100 16.21 0.87 -1.98
C PHE A 100 15.08 1.48 -1.16
N LEU A 101 13.84 1.42 -1.64
CA LEU A 101 12.69 1.95 -0.91
C LEU A 101 12.47 1.20 0.40
N SER A 102 12.57 -0.14 0.39
CA SER A 102 12.40 -0.97 1.59
C SER A 102 13.44 -0.68 2.68
N GLU A 103 14.70 -0.43 2.29
CA GLU A 103 15.77 -0.01 3.21
C GLU A 103 15.52 1.37 3.83
N ASN A 104 14.68 2.18 3.20
CA ASN A 104 14.40 3.55 3.59
C ASN A 104 12.99 3.78 4.16
N VAL A 105 12.16 2.74 4.32
CA VAL A 105 10.84 2.82 4.96
C VAL A 105 11.00 2.97 6.47
N GLU A 106 10.23 3.87 7.07
CA GLU A 106 10.12 4.03 8.52
C GLU A 106 9.11 3.03 9.10
N GLU A 107 9.18 2.74 10.40
CA GLU A 107 8.43 1.66 11.05
C GLU A 107 6.92 1.71 10.81
N GLU A 108 6.35 2.93 10.86
CA GLU A 108 4.91 3.13 10.68
C GLU A 108 4.48 3.20 9.22
N GLU A 109 5.40 3.42 8.30
CA GLU A 109 5.11 3.55 6.88
C GLU A 109 4.80 2.20 6.23
N LYS A 110 3.99 2.20 5.18
CA LYS A 110 3.70 0.97 4.40
C LYS A 110 4.02 1.20 2.93
N LEU A 111 4.98 0.44 2.43
CA LEU A 111 5.41 0.46 1.04
C LEU A 111 4.66 -0.61 0.24
N VAL A 112 4.22 -0.25 -0.96
CA VAL A 112 3.43 -1.09 -1.85
C VAL A 112 3.95 -0.96 -3.27
N HIS A 113 3.98 -2.04 -4.03
CA HIS A 113 4.18 -2.04 -5.48
C HIS A 113 2.81 -2.10 -6.17
N ILE A 114 2.51 -1.11 -7.02
CA ILE A 114 1.18 -1.01 -7.66
C ILE A 114 1.16 -1.72 -9.01
N ASP A 115 2.02 -1.29 -9.91
CA ASP A 115 2.19 -1.88 -11.25
C ASP A 115 3.46 -1.32 -11.92
N GLY A 116 3.98 -2.07 -12.89
CA GLY A 116 5.16 -1.65 -13.66
C GLY A 116 6.32 -1.25 -12.77
N ALA A 117 6.58 0.03 -12.61
CA ALA A 117 7.57 0.58 -11.69
C ALA A 117 6.97 1.61 -10.71
N ASN A 118 5.67 1.57 -10.50
CA ASN A 118 4.97 2.48 -9.62
C ASN A 118 4.88 1.90 -8.20
N PHE A 119 5.37 2.64 -7.24
CA PHE A 119 5.29 2.33 -5.82
C PHE A 119 4.43 3.36 -5.09
N VAL A 120 3.83 2.94 -4.00
CA VAL A 120 3.09 3.82 -3.09
C VAL A 120 3.63 3.66 -1.69
N LEU A 121 3.95 4.79 -1.05
CA LEU A 121 4.28 4.86 0.37
C LEU A 121 3.13 5.53 1.11
N ILE A 122 2.53 4.80 2.06
CA ILE A 122 1.49 5.31 2.96
C ILE A 122 2.18 5.85 4.21
N LEU A 123 1.83 7.08 4.59
CA LEU A 123 2.37 7.75 5.76
C LEU A 123 1.25 8.00 6.78
N PRO A 124 1.15 7.21 7.85
CA PRO A 124 0.31 7.56 9.00
C PRO A 124 0.70 8.94 9.55
N GLU A 125 -0.28 9.69 10.02
CA GLU A 125 -0.10 11.06 10.51
C GLU A 125 0.59 12.00 9.52
N GLY A 126 0.50 11.67 8.22
CA GLY A 126 1.15 12.38 7.14
C GLY A 126 0.30 13.53 6.60
N ASP A 127 0.52 14.76 7.07
CA ASP A 127 0.02 15.94 6.37
C ASP A 127 0.79 16.16 5.04
N LEU A 128 0.32 17.09 4.24
CA LEU A 128 0.94 17.37 2.93
C LEU A 128 2.40 17.82 3.06
N SER A 129 2.75 18.55 4.12
CA SER A 129 4.11 19.03 4.39
C SER A 129 5.05 17.88 4.78
N LYS A 130 4.60 17.01 5.70
CA LYS A 130 5.36 15.80 6.09
C LYS A 130 5.58 14.89 4.89
N ALA A 131 4.54 14.64 4.09
CA ALA A 131 4.63 13.80 2.90
C ALA A 131 5.57 14.41 1.83
N LYS A 132 5.52 15.72 1.59
CA LYS A 132 6.47 16.40 0.68
C LYS A 132 7.91 16.27 1.18
N ARG A 133 8.20 16.59 2.44
CA ARG A 133 9.56 16.45 3.01
C ARG A 133 10.07 15.02 2.89
N ARG A 134 9.20 14.04 3.20
CA ARG A 134 9.53 12.62 3.11
C ARG A 134 9.90 12.22 1.68
N GLY A 135 9.08 12.60 0.70
CA GLY A 135 9.38 12.37 -0.71
C GLY A 135 10.69 13.00 -1.16
N LEU A 136 10.95 14.26 -0.80
CA LEU A 136 12.21 14.93 -1.12
C LEU A 136 13.42 14.23 -0.50
N THR A 137 13.31 13.69 0.72
CA THR A 137 14.35 12.89 1.35
C THR A 137 14.66 11.63 0.54
N LEU A 138 13.66 10.88 0.11
CA LEU A 138 13.83 9.68 -0.74
C LEU A 138 14.48 10.06 -2.07
N ARG A 139 14.00 11.14 -2.70
CA ARG A 139 14.56 11.65 -3.96
C ARG A 139 16.02 12.08 -3.84
N ALA A 140 16.44 12.67 -2.72
CA ALA A 140 17.83 13.02 -2.48
C ALA A 140 18.70 11.78 -2.25
N ARG A 141 18.21 10.80 -1.48
CA ARG A 141 18.95 9.57 -1.17
C ARG A 141 19.21 8.71 -2.39
N VAL A 142 18.25 8.60 -3.32
CA VAL A 142 18.38 7.77 -4.52
C VAL A 142 19.55 8.19 -5.41
N LEU A 143 19.92 9.48 -5.41
CA LEU A 143 21.04 10.01 -6.21
C LEU A 143 22.40 9.39 -5.83
N ASN A 144 22.53 8.90 -4.60
CA ASN A 144 23.74 8.26 -4.09
C ASN A 144 23.72 6.74 -4.22
N ARG A 145 22.67 6.16 -4.84
CA ARG A 145 22.54 4.72 -5.06
C ARG A 145 22.85 4.36 -6.50
N GLN A 146 23.63 3.32 -6.69
CA GLN A 146 23.83 2.69 -7.99
C GLN A 146 22.85 1.51 -8.13
N PHE A 147 22.31 1.35 -9.33
CA PHE A 147 21.36 0.29 -9.67
C PHE A 147 21.90 -0.54 -10.80
N GLU A 148 21.69 -1.84 -10.73
CA GLU A 148 22.07 -2.75 -11.82
C GLU A 148 21.02 -2.73 -12.93
N CYS A 149 21.48 -2.68 -14.19
CA CYS A 149 20.64 -2.77 -15.37
C CYS A 149 21.43 -3.37 -16.52
N GLY A 150 21.12 -4.62 -16.90
CA GLY A 150 21.81 -5.32 -17.99
C GLY A 150 23.32 -5.45 -17.77
N GLY A 151 23.76 -5.74 -16.56
CA GLY A 151 25.18 -5.86 -16.19
C GLY A 151 25.92 -4.51 -16.08
N THR A 152 25.20 -3.39 -16.11
CA THR A 152 25.78 -2.04 -16.01
C THR A 152 25.22 -1.33 -14.79
N GLN A 153 26.09 -0.61 -14.07
CA GLN A 153 25.67 0.26 -12.95
C GLN A 153 25.16 1.60 -13.49
N ILE A 154 23.96 1.98 -13.08
CA ILE A 154 23.30 3.22 -13.49
C ILE A 154 22.85 4.03 -12.28
N SER A 155 22.74 5.34 -12.44
CA SER A 155 22.10 6.24 -11.48
C SER A 155 20.67 6.53 -11.93
N LEU A 156 19.74 6.59 -10.99
CA LEU A 156 18.33 6.89 -11.25
C LEU A 156 17.91 8.16 -10.52
N THR A 157 16.84 8.75 -11.01
CA THR A 157 16.05 9.76 -10.30
C THR A 157 14.63 9.24 -10.09
N LEU A 158 13.88 9.86 -9.17
CA LEU A 158 12.50 9.49 -8.86
C LEU A 158 11.57 10.66 -9.15
N SER A 159 10.48 10.37 -9.84
CA SER A 159 9.29 11.21 -9.91
C SER A 159 8.35 10.89 -8.75
N LEU A 160 7.81 11.93 -8.14
CA LEU A 160 6.98 11.81 -6.94
C LEU A 160 5.66 12.56 -7.10
N GLY A 161 4.55 11.88 -6.82
CA GLY A 161 3.24 12.48 -6.63
C GLY A 161 2.85 12.39 -5.15
N VAL A 162 2.44 13.51 -4.54
CA VAL A 162 2.16 13.58 -3.11
C VAL A 162 0.74 14.04 -2.86
N VAL A 163 0.02 13.31 -2.02
CA VAL A 163 -1.32 13.68 -1.55
C VAL A 163 -1.41 13.51 -0.04
N SER A 164 -2.32 14.24 0.58
CA SER A 164 -2.71 14.04 1.97
C SER A 164 -4.21 14.18 2.08
N ARG A 165 -4.81 13.33 2.91
CA ARG A 165 -6.21 13.37 3.27
C ARG A 165 -6.33 13.79 4.73
N LEU A 166 -7.16 14.78 5.00
CA LEU A 166 -7.55 15.13 6.36
C LEU A 166 -8.53 14.11 6.92
N PRO A 167 -8.54 13.86 8.24
CA PRO A 167 -9.53 13.00 8.87
C PRO A 167 -10.93 13.58 8.65
N LEU A 168 -11.95 12.72 8.67
CA LEU A 168 -13.31 13.17 8.69
C LEU A 168 -13.57 13.87 10.05
N LEU A 169 -13.98 15.13 10.00
CA LEU A 169 -14.43 15.82 11.21
C LEU A 169 -15.62 15.03 11.78
N ARG A 170 -15.48 14.52 12.99
CA ARG A 170 -16.62 14.05 13.73
C ARG A 170 -17.40 15.30 14.10
N GLU A 171 -18.65 15.39 13.67
CA GLU A 171 -19.53 16.42 14.21
C GLU A 171 -19.51 16.33 15.74
N PRO A 172 -19.35 17.46 16.45
CA PRO A 172 -19.45 17.44 17.89
C PRO A 172 -20.82 16.85 18.22
N ARG A 173 -20.85 15.75 18.99
CA ARG A 173 -22.12 15.24 19.53
C ARG A 173 -22.69 16.34 20.37
N LEU A 174 -23.70 17.02 19.86
CA LEU A 174 -24.54 17.91 20.67
C LEU A 174 -25.24 17.00 21.69
N TRP A 175 -24.88 17.16 22.94
CA TRP A 175 -25.50 16.52 24.09
C TRP A 175 -26.90 17.11 24.31
#